data_a41717622f222ded2b14c7a74192f420
#
_entry.id   a41717622f222ded2b14c7a74192f420
#
_cell.length_a   1.000
_cell.length_b   1.000
_cell.length_c   1.000
_cell.angle_alpha   90.00
_cell.angle_beta   90.00
_cell.angle_gamma   90.00
#
_symmetry.space_group_name_H-M   'P 1'
#
loop_
_entity.id
_entity.type
_entity.pdbx_description
1 polymer ?
#
loop_
_entity_poly.entity_id
_entity_poly.type
_entity_poly.pdbx_seq_one_letter_code
_entity_poly.pdbx_strand_id
1 'polypeptide(L)'
;MKIYCVGDSITWGATLEEDISRRWTDLVAAETEHEVINCGLNGDTTTGMLMRCHTQLFPQKPDLILFLGGTNDICHTWEYRQACANIVSVVLNAREQGIPVMVGIPLPIVARRLLPRPWAPDRDADFIAGQFEAYARWLEVWCRERDVPAVDFHRPFLREDGSVREELFSDALHPNAAGHRLMADVLCRALEDLMR
;
A
#
# COMPACT_ATOMS: atom_id res chain seq x y z
N MET A 1 -16.39 -4.57 -11.14
CA MET A 1 -15.19 -5.43 -11.03
C MET A 1 -15.09 -5.98 -9.60
N LYS A 2 -14.52 -7.17 -9.46
CA LYS A 2 -14.14 -7.75 -8.19
C LYS A 2 -12.66 -7.43 -7.92
N ILE A 3 -12.42 -6.54 -6.95
CA ILE A 3 -11.10 -5.97 -6.63
C ILE A 3 -10.60 -6.54 -5.31
N TYR A 4 -9.45 -7.20 -5.32
CA TYR A 4 -8.78 -7.66 -4.11
C TYR A 4 -7.71 -6.66 -3.68
N CYS A 5 -7.92 -6.01 -2.53
CA CYS A 5 -6.96 -5.07 -1.95
C CYS A 5 -5.99 -5.82 -1.03
N VAL A 6 -4.86 -6.22 -1.59
CA VAL A 6 -3.80 -6.96 -0.88
C VAL A 6 -2.88 -5.96 -0.18
N GLY A 7 -2.65 -6.17 1.10
CA GLY A 7 -1.81 -5.27 1.88
C GLY A 7 -1.58 -5.74 3.32
N ASP A 8 -1.01 -4.84 4.08
CA ASP A 8 -0.68 -5.00 5.50
C ASP A 8 -1.74 -4.38 6.45
N SER A 9 -1.29 -3.88 7.59
CA SER A 9 -2.12 -3.20 8.59
C SER A 9 -2.80 -1.94 8.07
N ILE A 10 -2.20 -1.25 7.10
CA ILE A 10 -2.79 -0.05 6.47
C ILE A 10 -4.05 -0.44 5.67
N THR A 11 -3.97 -1.55 4.96
CA THR A 11 -5.13 -2.09 4.23
C THR A 11 -6.13 -2.74 5.19
N TRP A 12 -5.66 -3.48 6.19
CA TRP A 12 -6.52 -4.02 7.25
C TRP A 12 -7.33 -2.94 7.96
N GLY A 13 -6.75 -1.75 8.17
CA GLY A 13 -7.37 -0.65 8.92
C GLY A 13 -7.11 -0.74 10.42
N ALA A 14 -5.87 -1.02 10.83
CA ALA A 14 -5.47 -1.28 12.22
C ALA A 14 -5.85 -0.18 13.23
N THR A 15 -6.02 1.06 12.78
CA THR A 15 -6.41 2.18 13.66
C THR A 15 -7.92 2.47 13.65
N LEU A 16 -8.71 1.67 12.93
CA LEU A 16 -10.16 1.82 12.75
C LEU A 16 -10.93 0.56 13.18
N GLU A 17 -10.40 -0.23 14.08
CA GLU A 17 -11.00 -1.50 14.51
C GLU A 17 -12.39 -1.33 15.13
N GLU A 18 -12.66 -0.18 15.75
CA GLU A 18 -13.97 0.15 16.32
C GLU A 18 -15.02 0.54 15.27
N ASP A 19 -14.57 1.03 14.09
CA ASP A 19 -15.43 1.43 12.99
C ASP A 19 -14.78 1.11 11.63
N ILE A 20 -14.89 -0.14 11.22
CA ILE A 20 -14.33 -0.65 9.97
C ILE A 20 -14.93 -0.03 8.72
N SER A 21 -16.14 0.56 8.81
CA SER A 21 -16.77 1.24 7.65
C SER A 21 -15.98 2.46 7.20
N ARG A 22 -15.02 2.94 7.99
CA ARG A 22 -14.14 4.06 7.69
C ARG A 22 -12.81 3.66 7.07
N ARG A 23 -12.56 2.36 6.89
CA ARG A 23 -11.38 1.89 6.15
C ARG A 23 -11.48 2.33 4.69
N TRP A 24 -10.35 2.68 4.09
CA TRP A 24 -10.33 3.12 2.70
C TRP A 24 -10.97 2.11 1.73
N THR A 25 -10.82 0.80 1.98
CA THR A 25 -11.45 -0.27 1.19
C THR A 25 -12.97 -0.27 1.29
N ASP A 26 -13.50 -0.08 2.50
CA ASP A 26 -14.95 -0.08 2.75
C ASP A 26 -15.60 1.20 2.22
N LEU A 27 -14.88 2.33 2.28
CA LEU A 27 -15.33 3.59 1.68
C LEU A 27 -15.41 3.46 0.17
N VAL A 28 -14.40 2.89 -0.50
CA VAL A 28 -14.43 2.65 -1.96
C VAL A 28 -15.55 1.69 -2.34
N ALA A 29 -15.77 0.62 -1.55
CA ALA A 29 -16.88 -0.30 -1.79
C ALA A 29 -18.25 0.39 -1.68
N ALA A 30 -18.40 1.34 -0.76
CA ALA A 30 -19.65 2.09 -0.59
C ALA A 30 -19.90 3.16 -1.66
N GLU A 31 -18.85 3.68 -2.29
CA GLU A 31 -18.90 4.80 -3.23
C GLU A 31 -18.80 4.38 -4.70
N THR A 32 -18.54 3.11 -4.96
CA THR A 32 -18.43 2.56 -6.32
C THR A 32 -19.31 1.33 -6.49
N GLU A 33 -19.55 0.94 -7.74
CA GLU A 33 -20.26 -0.34 -8.05
C GLU A 33 -19.30 -1.54 -8.05
N HIS A 34 -18.10 -1.41 -7.45
CA HIS A 34 -17.13 -2.49 -7.40
C HIS A 34 -17.29 -3.34 -6.15
N GLU A 35 -17.10 -4.64 -6.30
CA GLU A 35 -16.95 -5.57 -5.17
C GLU A 35 -15.50 -5.45 -4.65
N VAL A 36 -15.28 -4.62 -3.63
CA VAL A 36 -13.96 -4.39 -3.04
C VAL A 36 -13.76 -5.30 -1.84
N ILE A 37 -12.77 -6.17 -1.92
CA ILE A 37 -12.48 -7.15 -0.87
C ILE A 37 -11.17 -6.77 -0.17
N ASN A 38 -11.28 -6.48 1.12
CA ASN A 38 -10.12 -6.20 1.95
C ASN A 38 -9.36 -7.49 2.26
N CYS A 39 -8.15 -7.62 1.68
CA CYS A 39 -7.21 -8.72 1.90
C CYS A 39 -5.99 -8.25 2.70
N GLY A 40 -6.13 -7.22 3.53
CA GLY A 40 -5.09 -6.75 4.44
C GLY A 40 -4.84 -7.74 5.58
N LEU A 41 -3.58 -7.83 6.02
CA LEU A 41 -3.19 -8.62 7.19
C LEU A 41 -2.18 -7.84 8.02
N ASN A 42 -2.50 -7.62 9.31
CA ASN A 42 -1.63 -6.88 10.21
C ASN A 42 -0.21 -7.46 10.25
N GLY A 43 0.80 -6.61 10.08
CA GLY A 43 2.21 -7.00 10.12
C GLY A 43 2.72 -7.75 8.88
N ASP A 44 1.90 -7.94 7.85
CA ASP A 44 2.32 -8.69 6.65
C ASP A 44 3.43 -7.96 5.90
N THR A 45 4.37 -8.73 5.38
CA THR A 45 5.42 -8.26 4.48
C THR A 45 5.08 -8.62 3.04
N THR A 46 5.78 -8.01 2.09
CA THR A 46 5.58 -8.35 0.68
C THR A 46 5.87 -9.82 0.37
N THR A 47 6.71 -10.49 1.17
CA THR A 47 6.93 -11.95 1.08
C THR A 47 5.67 -12.74 1.47
N GLY A 48 5.02 -12.37 2.57
CA GLY A 48 3.76 -12.99 2.98
C GLY A 48 2.65 -12.71 1.98
N MET A 49 2.55 -11.46 1.50
CA MET A 49 1.59 -11.06 0.48
C MET A 49 1.77 -11.85 -0.83
N LEU A 50 3.02 -12.02 -1.31
CA LEU A 50 3.34 -12.83 -2.49
C LEU A 50 2.87 -14.28 -2.31
N MET A 51 3.14 -14.88 -1.15
CA MET A 51 2.69 -16.24 -0.83
C MET A 51 1.16 -16.33 -0.85
N ARG A 52 0.46 -15.37 -0.22
CA ARG A 52 -1.02 -15.35 -0.21
C ARG A 52 -1.60 -15.13 -1.60
N CYS A 53 -0.97 -14.31 -2.43
CA CYS A 53 -1.38 -14.15 -3.82
C CYS A 53 -1.39 -15.51 -4.54
N HIS A 54 -0.29 -16.27 -4.44
CA HIS A 54 -0.19 -17.57 -5.08
C HIS A 54 -1.16 -18.62 -4.56
N THR A 55 -1.25 -18.72 -3.23
CA THR A 55 -1.95 -19.85 -2.60
C THR A 55 -3.45 -19.63 -2.42
N GLN A 56 -3.88 -18.36 -2.35
CA GLN A 56 -5.25 -18.02 -1.96
C GLN A 56 -5.96 -17.11 -2.95
N LEU A 57 -5.28 -16.09 -3.51
CA LEU A 57 -5.98 -15.02 -4.22
C LEU A 57 -6.03 -15.24 -5.73
N PHE A 58 -4.92 -15.61 -6.37
CA PHE A 58 -4.91 -15.91 -7.80
C PHE A 58 -5.87 -17.05 -8.20
N PRO A 59 -6.00 -18.14 -7.42
CA PRO A 59 -6.99 -19.18 -7.72
C PRO A 59 -8.43 -18.69 -7.79
N GLN A 60 -8.75 -17.57 -7.15
CA GLN A 60 -10.10 -16.98 -7.15
C GLN A 60 -10.37 -16.09 -8.37
N LYS A 61 -9.35 -15.83 -9.20
CA LYS A 61 -9.42 -15.03 -10.43
C LYS A 61 -10.15 -13.71 -10.26
N PRO A 62 -9.64 -12.79 -9.41
CA PRO A 62 -10.23 -11.46 -9.28
C PRO A 62 -10.08 -10.68 -10.60
N ASP A 63 -10.95 -9.71 -10.83
CA ASP A 63 -10.85 -8.82 -11.99
C ASP A 63 -9.67 -7.85 -11.87
N LEU A 64 -9.27 -7.52 -10.64
CA LEU A 64 -8.13 -6.65 -10.34
C LEU A 64 -7.54 -7.00 -8.97
N ILE A 65 -6.22 -7.01 -8.88
CA ILE A 65 -5.50 -6.94 -7.61
C ILE A 65 -4.94 -5.54 -7.43
N LEU A 66 -5.32 -4.86 -6.35
CA LEU A 66 -4.60 -3.70 -5.84
C LEU A 66 -3.59 -4.18 -4.80
N PHE A 67 -2.30 -4.02 -5.08
CA PHE A 67 -1.21 -4.47 -4.21
C PHE A 67 -0.55 -3.26 -3.52
N LEU A 68 -0.71 -3.15 -2.22
CA LEU A 68 -0.13 -2.09 -1.38
C LEU A 68 0.71 -2.70 -0.26
N GLY A 69 2.03 -2.70 -0.41
CA GLY A 69 2.93 -3.32 0.58
C GLY A 69 4.34 -2.74 0.55
N GLY A 70 5.17 -3.21 1.49
CA GLY A 70 6.57 -2.81 1.63
C GLY A 70 6.88 -2.05 2.92
N THR A 71 5.88 -1.50 3.58
CA THR A 71 6.05 -0.78 4.85
C THR A 71 6.73 -1.65 5.91
N ASN A 72 6.24 -2.87 6.13
CA ASN A 72 6.83 -3.77 7.11
C ASN A 72 8.18 -4.32 6.68
N ASP A 73 8.41 -4.55 5.38
CA ASP A 73 9.73 -4.95 4.86
C ASP A 73 10.78 -3.89 5.25
N ILE A 74 10.50 -2.62 4.97
CA ILE A 74 11.40 -1.51 5.33
C ILE A 74 11.54 -1.38 6.85
N CYS A 75 10.44 -1.44 7.60
CA CYS A 75 10.47 -1.33 9.07
C CYS A 75 11.24 -2.46 9.76
N HIS A 76 11.37 -3.62 9.15
CA HIS A 76 12.10 -4.75 9.72
C HIS A 76 13.59 -4.73 9.40
N THR A 77 13.97 -4.21 8.23
CA THR A 77 15.32 -4.33 7.71
C THR A 77 15.99 -2.98 7.41
N TRP A 78 15.22 -1.89 7.41
CA TRP A 78 15.59 -0.56 6.90
C TRP A 78 16.02 -0.58 5.41
N GLU A 79 15.50 -1.56 4.65
CA GLU A 79 15.82 -1.78 3.26
C GLU A 79 14.56 -2.09 2.44
N TYR A 80 14.43 -1.49 1.27
CA TYR A 80 13.25 -1.67 0.41
C TYR A 80 13.42 -2.66 -0.75
N ARG A 81 14.65 -3.11 -1.02
CA ARG A 81 14.95 -3.93 -2.21
C ARG A 81 14.22 -5.27 -2.24
N GLN A 82 14.00 -5.89 -1.08
CA GLN A 82 13.23 -7.12 -1.02
C GLN A 82 11.77 -6.88 -1.42
N ALA A 83 11.17 -5.77 -0.99
CA ALA A 83 9.82 -5.39 -1.39
C ALA A 83 9.73 -5.19 -2.91
N CYS A 84 10.73 -4.54 -3.53
CA CYS A 84 10.81 -4.39 -4.99
C CYS A 84 10.77 -5.74 -5.71
N ALA A 85 11.62 -6.69 -5.29
CA ALA A 85 11.69 -8.02 -5.91
C ALA A 85 10.37 -8.79 -5.79
N ASN A 86 9.73 -8.70 -4.63
CA ASN A 86 8.47 -9.38 -4.38
C ASN A 86 7.32 -8.79 -5.21
N ILE A 87 7.23 -7.46 -5.33
CA ILE A 87 6.22 -6.81 -6.18
C ILE A 87 6.40 -7.18 -7.65
N VAL A 88 7.63 -7.16 -8.17
CA VAL A 88 7.92 -7.65 -9.51
C VAL A 88 7.39 -9.07 -9.71
N SER A 89 7.66 -9.95 -8.74
CA SER A 89 7.19 -11.35 -8.77
C SER A 89 5.67 -11.44 -8.77
N VAL A 90 4.98 -10.67 -7.92
CA VAL A 90 3.50 -10.63 -7.90
C VAL A 90 2.95 -10.22 -9.26
N VAL A 91 3.46 -9.13 -9.84
CA VAL A 91 2.97 -8.62 -11.13
C VAL A 91 3.22 -9.61 -12.27
N LEU A 92 4.41 -10.21 -12.35
CA LEU A 92 4.72 -11.20 -13.38
C LEU A 92 3.84 -12.44 -13.27
N ASN A 93 3.73 -12.99 -12.07
CA ASN A 93 2.92 -14.20 -11.84
C ASN A 93 1.42 -13.97 -12.06
N ALA A 94 0.91 -12.79 -11.71
CA ALA A 94 -0.47 -12.41 -12.00
C ALA A 94 -0.71 -12.30 -13.53
N ARG A 95 0.22 -11.64 -14.25
CA ARG A 95 0.16 -11.54 -15.73
C ARG A 95 0.11 -12.89 -16.41
N GLU A 96 0.92 -13.86 -15.96
CA GLU A 96 0.89 -15.24 -16.48
C GLU A 96 -0.47 -15.92 -16.31
N GLN A 97 -1.24 -15.51 -15.32
CA GLN A 97 -2.58 -16.00 -15.02
C GLN A 97 -3.70 -15.13 -15.60
N GLY A 98 -3.34 -14.07 -16.32
CA GLY A 98 -4.30 -13.12 -16.90
C GLY A 98 -4.99 -12.23 -15.87
N ILE A 99 -4.40 -12.03 -14.69
CA ILE A 99 -4.95 -11.21 -13.61
C ILE A 99 -4.30 -9.82 -13.67
N PRO A 100 -5.07 -8.74 -13.87
CA PRO A 100 -4.56 -7.38 -13.80
C PRO A 100 -4.08 -7.02 -12.37
N VAL A 101 -2.98 -6.27 -12.30
CA VAL A 101 -2.46 -5.74 -11.03
C VAL A 101 -2.31 -4.23 -11.14
N MET A 102 -2.82 -3.51 -10.15
CA MET A 102 -2.51 -2.11 -9.88
C MET A 102 -1.63 -2.04 -8.64
N VAL A 103 -0.52 -1.32 -8.71
CA VAL A 103 0.41 -1.17 -7.60
C VAL A 103 0.10 0.12 -6.84
N GLY A 104 -0.12 0.01 -5.53
CA GLY A 104 -0.19 1.16 -4.63
C GLY A 104 1.21 1.64 -4.27
N ILE A 105 1.52 2.90 -4.51
CA ILE A 105 2.73 3.55 -3.98
C ILE A 105 2.42 3.88 -2.51
N PRO A 106 3.15 3.31 -1.55
CA PRO A 106 2.78 3.39 -0.14
C PRO A 106 2.95 4.80 0.43
N LEU A 107 2.22 5.06 1.53
CA LEU A 107 2.25 6.31 2.25
C LEU A 107 3.68 6.66 2.73
N PRO A 108 4.01 7.95 2.90
CA PRO A 108 5.19 8.35 3.66
C PRO A 108 5.00 7.98 5.14
N ILE A 109 6.05 8.11 5.92
CA ILE A 109 5.99 7.85 7.36
C ILE A 109 6.25 9.13 8.17
N VAL A 110 5.71 9.17 9.39
CA VAL A 110 6.05 10.20 10.38
C VAL A 110 7.27 9.72 11.18
N ALA A 111 8.45 9.78 10.56
CA ALA A 111 9.68 9.13 11.05
C ALA A 111 10.02 9.48 12.51
N ARG A 112 9.79 10.74 12.94
CA ARG A 112 10.02 11.17 14.34
C ARG A 112 9.15 10.48 15.38
N ARG A 113 8.06 9.78 14.95
CA ARG A 113 7.18 9.00 15.82
C ARG A 113 7.53 7.50 15.81
N LEU A 114 8.51 7.06 15.02
CA LEU A 114 8.94 5.67 15.03
C LEU A 114 9.55 5.33 16.37
N LEU A 115 9.05 4.25 16.97
CA LEU A 115 9.64 3.70 18.18
C LEU A 115 10.88 2.87 17.84
N PRO A 116 11.91 2.87 18.69
CA PRO A 116 13.06 1.98 18.54
C PRO A 116 12.60 0.52 18.42
N ARG A 117 13.24 -0.23 17.52
CA ARG A 117 12.93 -1.65 17.31
C ARG A 117 14.09 -2.50 17.79
N PRO A 118 13.89 -3.40 18.78
CA PRO A 118 14.99 -4.17 19.38
C PRO A 118 15.73 -5.09 18.41
N TRP A 119 15.08 -5.46 17.31
CA TRP A 119 15.62 -6.37 16.29
C TRP A 119 16.20 -5.67 15.05
N ALA A 120 16.05 -4.36 14.95
CA ALA A 120 16.56 -3.59 13.82
C ALA A 120 17.80 -2.77 14.26
N PRO A 121 18.77 -2.55 13.37
CA PRO A 121 19.89 -1.64 13.65
C PRO A 121 19.38 -0.24 13.98
N ASP A 122 20.07 0.45 14.89
CA ASP A 122 19.79 1.86 15.13
C ASP A 122 20.05 2.67 13.86
N ARG A 123 19.05 3.44 13.47
CA ARG A 123 19.10 4.38 12.36
C ARG A 123 18.39 5.67 12.76
N ASP A 124 18.85 6.78 12.22
CA ASP A 124 18.15 8.05 12.41
C ASP A 124 16.86 8.12 11.59
N ALA A 125 15.98 9.03 11.98
CA ALA A 125 14.67 9.19 11.35
C ALA A 125 14.77 9.59 9.87
N ASP A 126 15.77 10.39 9.49
CA ASP A 126 15.98 10.86 8.12
C ASP A 126 16.42 9.71 7.22
N PHE A 127 17.32 8.83 7.70
CA PHE A 127 17.71 7.63 6.97
C PHE A 127 16.49 6.73 6.69
N ILE A 128 15.65 6.50 7.71
CA ILE A 128 14.47 5.65 7.57
C ILE A 128 13.45 6.29 6.60
N ALA A 129 13.16 7.58 6.76
CA ALA A 129 12.29 8.30 5.82
C ALA A 129 12.81 8.21 4.38
N GLY A 130 14.13 8.36 4.21
CA GLY A 130 14.78 8.23 2.90
C GLY A 130 14.60 6.86 2.24
N GLN A 131 14.46 5.77 3.02
CA GLN A 131 14.14 4.44 2.47
C GLN A 131 12.71 4.39 1.89
N PHE A 132 11.73 4.99 2.59
CA PHE A 132 10.35 5.07 2.10
C PHE A 132 10.24 5.93 0.84
N GLU A 133 10.92 7.08 0.80
CA GLU A 133 10.96 7.95 -0.38
C GLU A 133 11.64 7.26 -1.58
N ALA A 134 12.76 6.56 -1.34
CA ALA A 134 13.45 5.82 -2.38
C ALA A 134 12.58 4.69 -2.94
N TYR A 135 11.84 4.00 -2.08
CA TYR A 135 10.91 2.97 -2.47
C TYR A 135 9.75 3.52 -3.30
N ALA A 136 9.11 4.59 -2.84
CA ALA A 136 8.02 5.24 -3.56
C ALA A 136 8.47 5.68 -4.98
N ARG A 137 9.63 6.31 -5.06
CA ARG A 137 10.24 6.75 -6.32
C ARG A 137 10.58 5.58 -7.25
N TRP A 138 11.10 4.48 -6.69
CA TRP A 138 11.39 3.28 -7.46
C TRP A 138 10.11 2.68 -8.04
N LEU A 139 9.04 2.58 -7.26
CA LEU A 139 7.74 2.08 -7.71
C LEU A 139 7.16 2.93 -8.83
N GLU A 140 7.17 4.27 -8.67
CA GLU A 140 6.68 5.21 -9.69
C GLU A 140 7.40 5.00 -11.03
N VAL A 141 8.73 4.92 -11.00
CA VAL A 141 9.55 4.72 -12.20
C VAL A 141 9.30 3.35 -12.81
N TRP A 142 9.35 2.30 -11.99
CA TRP A 142 9.21 0.92 -12.45
C TRP A 142 7.82 0.66 -13.06
N CYS A 143 6.76 1.12 -12.40
CA CYS A 143 5.39 0.97 -12.92
C CYS A 143 5.22 1.66 -14.27
N ARG A 144 5.71 2.91 -14.38
CA ARG A 144 5.65 3.65 -15.64
C ARG A 144 6.43 2.96 -16.77
N GLU A 145 7.65 2.46 -16.51
CA GLU A 145 8.49 1.83 -17.52
C GLU A 145 8.00 0.43 -17.95
N ARG A 146 7.14 -0.20 -17.16
CA ARG A 146 6.62 -1.56 -17.38
C ARG A 146 5.14 -1.60 -17.72
N ASP A 147 4.52 -0.44 -17.95
CA ASP A 147 3.07 -0.32 -18.20
C ASP A 147 2.24 -1.07 -17.14
N VAL A 148 2.61 -0.87 -15.87
CA VAL A 148 1.87 -1.38 -14.72
C VAL A 148 1.02 -0.25 -14.17
N PRO A 149 -0.31 -0.39 -14.11
CA PRO A 149 -1.16 0.60 -13.44
C PRO A 149 -0.70 0.85 -12.01
N ALA A 150 -0.64 2.12 -11.62
CA ALA A 150 -0.26 2.50 -10.27
C ALA A 150 -1.22 3.54 -9.70
N VAL A 151 -1.44 3.46 -8.39
CA VAL A 151 -2.14 4.50 -7.62
C VAL A 151 -1.18 5.09 -6.60
N ASP A 152 -1.03 6.41 -6.64
CA ASP A 152 -0.10 7.13 -5.75
C ASP A 152 -0.80 7.52 -4.44
N PHE A 153 -0.56 6.72 -3.40
CA PHE A 153 -0.98 7.08 -2.05
C PHE A 153 0.07 7.91 -1.30
N HIS A 154 1.28 8.08 -1.86
CA HIS A 154 2.38 8.78 -1.21
C HIS A 154 2.21 10.30 -1.26
N ARG A 155 2.14 10.83 -2.48
CA ARG A 155 2.15 12.29 -2.73
C ARG A 155 1.00 13.05 -2.05
N PRO A 156 -0.26 12.54 -1.98
CA PRO A 156 -1.35 13.21 -1.30
C PRO A 156 -1.14 13.39 0.21
N PHE A 157 -0.25 12.60 0.82
CA PHE A 157 0.12 12.70 2.23
C PHE A 157 1.30 13.65 2.49
N LEU A 158 1.80 14.33 1.45
CA LEU A 158 2.82 15.38 1.57
C LEU A 158 2.19 16.76 1.36
N ARG A 159 2.80 17.78 1.99
CA ARG A 159 2.55 19.19 1.70
C ARG A 159 3.38 19.63 0.48
N GLU A 160 3.14 20.83 0.00
CA GLU A 160 3.87 21.43 -1.12
C GLU A 160 5.38 21.55 -0.86
N ASP A 161 5.77 21.72 0.39
CA ASP A 161 7.17 21.78 0.82
C ASP A 161 7.83 20.38 0.98
N GLY A 162 7.08 19.31 0.71
CA GLY A 162 7.53 17.92 0.83
C GLY A 162 7.39 17.36 2.25
N SER A 163 6.97 18.14 3.25
CA SER A 163 6.76 17.64 4.61
C SER A 163 5.52 16.75 4.70
N VAL A 164 5.57 15.76 5.61
CA VAL A 164 4.46 14.83 5.83
C VAL A 164 3.28 15.54 6.50
N ARG A 165 2.08 15.26 6.02
CA ARG A 165 0.80 15.71 6.63
C ARG A 165 0.48 14.85 7.85
N GLU A 166 1.18 15.11 8.95
CA GLU A 166 1.12 14.28 10.17
C GLU A 166 -0.25 14.19 10.81
N GLU A 167 -1.12 15.18 10.55
CA GLU A 167 -2.52 15.19 10.98
C GLU A 167 -3.38 14.08 10.35
N LEU A 168 -2.88 13.41 9.32
CA LEU A 168 -3.54 12.28 8.66
C LEU A 168 -3.15 10.93 9.27
N PHE A 169 -2.26 10.91 10.26
CA PHE A 169 -1.73 9.70 10.86
C PHE A 169 -2.13 9.58 12.34
N SER A 170 -2.41 8.34 12.76
CA SER A 170 -2.61 7.99 14.17
C SER A 170 -1.29 7.80 14.91
N ASP A 171 -0.30 7.22 14.24
CA ASP A 171 1.05 6.97 14.75
C ASP A 171 2.12 7.31 13.70
N ALA A 172 3.23 6.58 13.67
CA ALA A 172 4.29 6.79 12.68
C ALA A 172 3.94 6.28 11.28
N LEU A 173 3.05 5.28 11.17
CA LEU A 173 2.84 4.48 9.96
C LEU A 173 1.38 4.46 9.50
N HIS A 174 0.45 4.44 10.46
CA HIS A 174 -0.94 4.14 10.18
C HIS A 174 -1.77 5.41 9.98
N PRO A 175 -2.50 5.54 8.87
CA PRO A 175 -3.42 6.64 8.66
C PRO A 175 -4.55 6.59 9.70
N ASN A 176 -5.04 7.76 10.10
CA ASN A 176 -6.28 7.89 10.84
C ASN A 176 -7.49 7.92 9.88
N ALA A 177 -8.69 8.13 10.41
CA ALA A 177 -9.90 8.15 9.58
C ALA A 177 -9.87 9.18 8.45
N ALA A 178 -9.24 10.35 8.65
CA ALA A 178 -9.07 11.34 7.58
C ALA A 178 -8.06 10.87 6.52
N GLY A 179 -6.98 10.19 6.94
CA GLY A 179 -6.03 9.57 6.05
C GLY A 179 -6.67 8.45 5.23
N HIS A 180 -7.47 7.58 5.85
CA HIS A 180 -8.23 6.55 5.13
C HIS A 180 -9.23 7.14 4.13
N ARG A 181 -9.92 8.25 4.48
CA ARG A 181 -10.79 8.96 3.54
C ARG A 181 -10.01 9.45 2.33
N LEU A 182 -8.85 10.08 2.55
CA LEU A 182 -7.99 10.53 1.46
C LEU A 182 -7.53 9.38 0.54
N MET A 183 -7.16 8.23 1.12
CA MET A 183 -6.81 7.04 0.32
C MET A 183 -7.97 6.57 -0.56
N ALA A 184 -9.18 6.54 0.00
CA ALA A 184 -10.37 6.17 -0.76
C ALA A 184 -10.64 7.13 -1.92
N ASP A 185 -10.55 8.45 -1.70
CA ASP A 185 -10.72 9.48 -2.73
C ASP A 185 -9.70 9.33 -3.87
N VAL A 186 -8.46 8.98 -3.52
CA VAL A 186 -7.38 8.75 -4.49
C VAL A 186 -7.65 7.50 -5.32
N LEU A 187 -8.06 6.40 -4.68
CA LEU A 187 -8.34 5.16 -5.41
C LEU A 187 -9.58 5.28 -6.29
N CYS A 188 -10.67 5.91 -5.83
CA CYS A 188 -11.86 6.10 -6.66
C CYS A 188 -11.51 6.80 -7.98
N ARG A 189 -10.72 7.87 -7.93
CA ARG A 189 -10.22 8.56 -9.15
C ARG A 189 -9.38 7.66 -10.04
N ALA A 190 -8.45 6.89 -9.44
CA ALA A 190 -7.59 5.99 -10.20
C ALA A 190 -8.39 4.88 -10.90
N LEU A 191 -9.45 4.38 -10.28
CA LEU A 191 -10.34 3.38 -10.87
C LEU A 191 -11.18 3.97 -12.02
N GLU A 192 -11.65 5.21 -11.90
CA GLU A 192 -12.34 5.92 -12.99
C GLU A 192 -11.42 6.09 -14.23
N ASP A 193 -10.14 6.43 -14.00
CA ASP A 193 -9.16 6.60 -15.08
C ASP A 193 -8.80 5.27 -15.75
N LEU A 194 -8.76 4.18 -14.98
CA LEU A 194 -8.49 2.83 -15.50
C LEU A 194 -9.62 2.33 -16.45
N MET A 195 -10.84 2.83 -16.27
CA MET A 195 -12.00 2.40 -17.05
C MET A 195 -12.25 3.24 -18.32
N ARG A 196 -11.49 4.30 -18.53
CA ARG A 196 -11.56 5.16 -19.74
C ARG A 196 -10.71 4.62 -20.87
#